data_089dfa221b6ddd61ce6a10ad14ae0699
#
_entry.id   089dfa221b6ddd61ce6a10ad14ae0699
#
_cell.length_a   1.000
_cell.length_b   1.000
_cell.length_c   1.000
_cell.angle_alpha   90.00
_cell.angle_beta   90.00
_cell.angle_gamma   90.00
#
_symmetry.space_group_name_H-M   'P 1'
#
loop_
_entity.id
_entity.type
_entity.pdbx_description
1 polymer ?
#
loop_
_entity_poly.entity_id
_entity_poly.type
_entity_poly.pdbx_seq_one_letter_code
_entity_poly.pdbx_strand_id
1 'polypeptide(L)'
;MNNLFWEVTSNWQSGKKINWAGNVFLNHKIVLSAIHMASGYLLLSTGKSEAVERLVNYGSIKHWDIKGIMGAREPVEKFSLRWQNKGK
;
A
#
# COMPACT_ATOMS: atom_id res chain seq x y z
N MET A 1 19.72 3.37 19.35
CA MET A 1 18.71 4.21 18.69
C MET A 1 18.33 3.61 17.34
N ASN A 2 17.05 3.50 17.09
CA ASN A 2 16.57 2.91 15.84
C ASN A 2 16.50 3.97 14.75
N ASN A 3 17.31 3.80 13.73
CA ASN A 3 17.27 4.68 12.58
C ASN A 3 16.42 4.04 11.51
N LEU A 4 15.11 4.09 11.70
CA LEU A 4 14.19 3.50 10.75
C LEU A 4 13.87 4.52 9.66
N PHE A 5 14.20 4.19 8.44
CA PHE A 5 13.93 5.04 7.30
C PHE A 5 12.88 4.37 6.42
N TRP A 6 11.69 4.94 6.43
CA TRP A 6 10.56 4.43 5.64
C TRP A 6 10.38 5.25 4.39
N GLU A 7 10.04 4.58 3.31
CA GLU A 7 9.89 5.23 2.02
C GLU A 7 8.84 4.48 1.21
N VAL A 8 7.94 5.23 0.59
CA VAL A 8 7.01 4.66 -0.37
C VAL A 8 7.40 5.21 -1.74
N THR A 9 7.73 4.31 -2.64
CA THR A 9 8.23 4.69 -3.96
C THR A 9 7.34 4.12 -5.05
N SER A 10 6.90 4.99 -5.94
CA SER A 10 6.17 4.56 -7.12
C SER A 10 7.15 4.15 -8.20
N ASN A 11 6.96 2.95 -8.76
CA ASN A 11 7.76 2.49 -9.88
C ASN A 11 6.93 2.25 -11.13
N TRP A 12 5.73 2.84 -11.18
CA TRP A 12 4.84 2.76 -12.32
C TRP A 12 4.00 4.01 -12.40
N GLN A 13 3.91 4.61 -13.58
CA GLN A 13 3.02 5.73 -13.83
C GLN A 13 1.69 5.19 -14.33
N SER A 14 0.62 5.91 -14.08
CA SER A 14 -0.71 5.44 -14.39
C SER A 14 -0.87 5.12 -15.87
N GLY A 15 -1.58 4.05 -16.14
CA GLY A 15 -1.91 3.61 -17.49
C GLY A 15 -3.36 3.18 -17.52
N LYS A 16 -3.73 2.41 -18.56
CA LYS A 16 -5.12 2.03 -18.75
C LYS A 16 -5.64 1.09 -17.67
N LYS A 17 -4.79 0.23 -17.12
CA LYS A 17 -5.22 -0.82 -16.19
C LYS A 17 -4.66 -0.64 -14.79
N ILE A 18 -3.66 0.17 -14.62
CA ILE A 18 -2.98 0.36 -13.34
C ILE A 18 -2.91 1.84 -13.02
N ASN A 19 -3.46 2.21 -11.87
CA ASN A 19 -3.36 3.59 -11.39
C ASN A 19 -2.01 3.85 -10.74
N TRP A 20 -1.49 2.86 -10.02
CA TRP A 20 -0.26 3.04 -9.28
C TRP A 20 0.35 1.68 -8.98
N ALA A 21 1.64 1.60 -9.03
CA ALA A 21 2.38 0.43 -8.56
C ALA A 21 3.64 0.91 -7.89
N GLY A 22 3.98 0.27 -6.78
CA GLY A 22 5.15 0.70 -6.06
C GLY A 22 5.48 -0.21 -4.91
N ASN A 23 6.40 0.25 -4.07
CA ASN A 23 6.94 -0.53 -2.97
C ASN A 23 7.06 0.33 -1.73
N VAL A 24 6.93 -0.31 -0.59
CA VAL A 24 7.30 0.29 0.69
C VAL A 24 8.67 -0.25 1.06
N PHE A 25 9.57 0.65 1.38
CA PHE A 25 10.95 0.32 1.74
C PHE A 25 11.17 0.64 3.21
N LEU A 26 11.94 -0.21 3.86
CA LEU A 26 12.47 0.07 5.19
C LEU A 26 13.98 -0.07 5.09
N ASN A 27 14.68 1.03 5.33
CA ASN A 27 16.15 1.07 5.25
C ASN A 27 16.65 0.50 3.92
N HIS A 28 16.01 0.98 2.82
CA HIS A 28 16.37 0.63 1.44
C HIS A 28 16.08 -0.80 1.03
N LYS A 29 15.30 -1.54 1.85
CA LYS A 29 14.86 -2.89 1.50
C LYS A 29 13.37 -2.89 1.27
N ILE A 30 12.92 -3.60 0.23
CA ILE A 30 11.50 -3.73 -0.06
C ILE A 30 10.86 -4.61 1.02
N VAL A 31 9.86 -4.08 1.71
CA VAL A 31 9.14 -4.84 2.73
C VAL A 31 7.67 -5.03 2.40
N LEU A 32 7.18 -4.40 1.34
CA LEU A 32 5.82 -4.58 0.85
C LEU A 32 5.74 -4.04 -0.57
N SER A 33 5.03 -4.76 -1.44
CA SER A 33 4.75 -4.30 -2.80
C SER A 33 3.25 -4.19 -3.00
N ALA A 34 2.82 -3.24 -3.81
CA ALA A 34 1.40 -3.01 -4.02
C ALA A 34 1.12 -2.51 -5.42
N ILE A 35 -0.07 -2.85 -5.92
CA ILE A 35 -0.57 -2.38 -7.20
C ILE A 35 -2.01 -1.92 -7.00
N HIS A 36 -2.28 -0.65 -7.35
CA HIS A 36 -3.64 -0.11 -7.32
C HIS A 36 -4.17 -0.11 -8.75
N MET A 37 -5.14 -0.98 -9.00
CA MET A 37 -5.69 -1.18 -10.34
C MET A 37 -6.70 -0.09 -10.68
N ALA A 38 -6.85 0.18 -11.97
CA ALA A 38 -7.83 1.16 -12.43
C ALA A 38 -9.26 0.78 -12.04
N SER A 39 -9.52 -0.51 -11.86
CA SER A 39 -10.84 -0.98 -11.40
C SER A 39 -11.13 -0.61 -9.96
N GLY A 40 -10.13 -0.18 -9.20
CA GLY A 40 -10.28 0.17 -7.80
C GLY A 40 -9.76 -0.87 -6.84
N TYR A 41 -9.32 -2.02 -7.33
CA TYR A 41 -8.77 -3.06 -6.47
C TYR A 41 -7.31 -2.79 -6.18
N LEU A 42 -6.93 -3.08 -4.95
CA LEU A 42 -5.55 -2.97 -4.49
C LEU A 42 -5.00 -4.37 -4.24
N LEU A 43 -3.85 -4.66 -4.86
CA LEU A 43 -3.16 -5.94 -4.68
C LEU A 43 -1.97 -5.73 -3.77
N LEU A 44 -1.83 -6.59 -2.77
CA LEU A 44 -0.75 -6.49 -1.80
C LEU A 44 0.06 -7.79 -1.77
N SER A 45 1.38 -7.65 -1.71
CA SER A 45 2.27 -8.79 -1.46
C SER A 45 2.30 -9.11 0.03
N THR A 46 3.01 -10.17 0.40
CA THR A 46 3.34 -10.37 1.80
C THR A 46 4.22 -9.23 2.28
N GLY A 47 4.11 -8.87 3.54
CA GLY A 47 4.89 -7.77 4.05
C GLY A 47 4.66 -7.53 5.53
N LYS A 48 5.42 -6.58 6.07
CA LYS A 48 5.35 -6.25 7.49
C LYS A 48 4.12 -5.40 7.78
N SER A 49 3.57 -5.58 8.99
CA SER A 49 2.45 -4.79 9.47
C SER A 49 2.70 -3.29 9.38
N GLU A 50 3.87 -2.87 9.79
CA GLU A 50 4.20 -1.44 9.78
C GLU A 50 4.24 -0.89 8.36
N ALA A 51 4.68 -1.72 7.41
CA ALA A 51 4.69 -1.30 6.00
C ALA A 51 3.27 -1.07 5.49
N VAL A 52 2.33 -1.90 5.93
CA VAL A 52 0.93 -1.73 5.55
C VAL A 52 0.40 -0.39 6.05
N GLU A 53 0.75 0.00 7.27
CA GLU A 53 0.32 1.30 7.79
C GLU A 53 0.90 2.46 7.00
N ARG A 54 2.15 2.35 6.57
CA ARG A 54 2.75 3.37 5.71
C ARG A 54 2.01 3.49 4.39
N LEU A 55 1.61 2.36 3.83
CA LEU A 55 0.87 2.36 2.57
C LEU A 55 -0.54 2.96 2.74
N VAL A 56 -1.20 2.67 3.86
CA VAL A 56 -2.51 3.26 4.17
C VAL A 56 -2.40 4.79 4.19
N ASN A 57 -1.38 5.30 4.87
CA ASN A 57 -1.17 6.74 4.96
C ASN A 57 -0.89 7.34 3.59
N TYR A 58 -0.06 6.67 2.79
CA TYR A 58 0.25 7.13 1.43
C TYR A 58 -1.00 7.20 0.57
N GLY A 59 -1.81 6.14 0.57
CA GLY A 59 -3.04 6.11 -0.22
C GLY A 59 -4.05 7.14 0.24
N SER A 60 -4.09 7.40 1.54
CA SER A 60 -4.98 8.43 2.08
C SER A 60 -4.59 9.82 1.59
N ILE A 61 -3.30 10.12 1.57
CA ILE A 61 -2.80 11.40 1.07
C ILE A 61 -3.09 11.54 -0.43
N LYS A 62 -2.98 10.44 -1.17
CA LYS A 62 -3.25 10.44 -2.61
C LYS A 62 -4.73 10.33 -2.94
N HIS A 63 -5.60 10.18 -1.93
CA HIS A 63 -7.05 10.07 -2.11
C HIS A 63 -7.43 8.88 -2.98
N TRP A 64 -6.81 7.73 -2.74
CA TRP A 64 -7.14 6.52 -3.48
C TRP A 64 -8.59 6.12 -3.26
N ASP A 65 -9.27 5.74 -4.34
CA ASP A 65 -10.59 5.15 -4.29
C ASP A 65 -10.43 3.64 -4.37
N ILE A 66 -10.54 2.96 -3.23
CA ILE A 66 -10.28 1.52 -3.14
C ILE A 66 -11.60 0.79 -2.99
N LYS A 67 -11.91 -0.08 -3.95
CA LYS A 67 -13.15 -0.85 -3.97
C LYS A 67 -12.99 -2.24 -3.41
N GLY A 68 -11.76 -2.76 -3.38
CA GLY A 68 -11.49 -4.07 -2.80
C GLY A 68 -10.00 -4.25 -2.66
N ILE A 69 -9.61 -5.21 -1.82
CA ILE A 69 -8.21 -5.47 -1.52
C ILE A 69 -7.97 -6.97 -1.64
N MET A 70 -6.89 -7.34 -2.34
CA MET A 70 -6.54 -8.73 -2.59
C MET A 70 -5.07 -8.94 -2.33
N GLY A 71 -4.69 -10.18 -2.04
CA GLY A 71 -3.29 -10.52 -1.84
C GLY A 71 -3.08 -11.38 -0.62
N ALA A 72 -1.91 -11.27 0.00
CA ALA A 72 -1.59 -12.03 1.18
C ALA A 72 -2.53 -11.67 2.33
N ARG A 73 -2.92 -12.68 3.09
CA ARG A 73 -4.01 -12.54 4.08
C ARG A 73 -3.74 -11.48 5.12
N GLU A 74 -2.58 -11.52 5.76
CA GLU A 74 -2.30 -10.58 6.86
C GLU A 74 -2.25 -9.13 6.40
N PRO A 75 -1.50 -8.79 5.34
CA PRO A 75 -1.52 -7.40 4.85
C PRO A 75 -2.90 -6.95 4.41
N VAL A 76 -3.68 -7.83 3.78
CA VAL A 76 -5.02 -7.48 3.31
C VAL A 76 -5.92 -7.16 4.49
N GLU A 77 -5.91 -7.99 5.52
CA GLU A 77 -6.73 -7.76 6.70
C GLU A 77 -6.33 -6.47 7.42
N LYS A 78 -5.04 -6.26 7.57
CA LYS A 78 -4.53 -5.07 8.24
C LYS A 78 -4.89 -3.81 7.46
N PHE A 79 -4.69 -3.83 6.15
CA PHE A 79 -4.99 -2.68 5.31
C PHE A 79 -6.47 -2.36 5.35
N SER A 80 -7.32 -3.38 5.22
CA SER A 80 -8.77 -3.19 5.23
C SER A 80 -9.22 -2.51 6.51
N LEU A 81 -8.73 -3.00 7.64
CA LEU A 81 -9.11 -2.47 8.95
C LEU A 81 -8.68 -1.02 9.08
N ARG A 82 -7.44 -0.71 8.74
CA ARG A 82 -6.92 0.65 8.84
C ARG A 82 -7.60 1.60 7.86
N TRP A 83 -7.88 1.13 6.67
CA TRP A 83 -8.52 1.96 5.64
C TRP A 83 -9.94 2.34 6.03
N GLN A 84 -10.69 1.39 6.57
CA GLN A 84 -12.06 1.67 7.03
C GLN A 84 -12.04 2.71 8.14
N ASN A 85 -11.11 2.60 9.06
CA ASN A 85 -11.02 3.55 10.18
C ASN A 85 -10.63 4.94 9.74
N LYS A 86 -9.85 5.05 8.67
CA LYS A 86 -9.42 6.35 8.17
C LYS A 86 -10.56 7.13 7.53
N GLY A 87 -11.57 6.43 7.03
CA GLY A 87 -12.69 7.08 6.38
C GLY A 87 -13.67 7.73 7.35
N LYS A 88 -13.40 7.67 8.62
CA LYS A 88 -14.32 8.22 9.63
C LYS A 88 -13.96 9.65 10.04
#